data_3e79628ff0afcb7d7bda8f748bf4baeb
#
_entry.id   3e79628ff0afcb7d7bda8f748bf4baeb
#
_cell.length_a   1.000
_cell.length_b   1.000
_cell.length_c   1.000
_cell.angle_alpha   90.00
_cell.angle_beta   90.00
_cell.angle_gamma   90.00
#
_symmetry.space_group_name_H-M   'P 1'
#
loop_
_entity.id
_entity.type
_entity.pdbx_description
1 polymer ?
#
loop_
_entity_poly.entity_id
_entity_poly.type
_entity_poly.pdbx_seq_one_letter_code
_entity_poly.pdbx_strand_id
1 'polypeptide(L)'
;MAGMETIAIIGGGASGLMAAVEASLALRQAGAVAHVALFEADPERIGRSILATGNGRCNISNACISADAYRNQAFVEQALMHLQNAYVAERGKTSMRTLEANPVLERFADMGLVTREESEGRLYPMANKATSVLDVLRSAAAELGVDVQTDKRALRVDAPAPGGAGCFNIRFADKTIAHAAAALMSG
;
A
#
# COMPACT_ATOMS: atom_id res chain seq x y z
N MET A 1 17.96 4.92 -25.38
CA MET A 1 16.99 4.01 -24.73
C MET A 1 16.32 4.81 -23.64
N ALA A 2 14.99 5.02 -23.70
CA ALA A 2 14.25 5.61 -22.60
C ALA A 2 14.44 4.67 -21.38
N GLY A 3 14.98 5.19 -20.29
CA GLY A 3 15.12 4.42 -19.06
C GLY A 3 13.73 4.00 -18.56
N MET A 4 13.63 2.83 -17.96
CA MET A 4 12.40 2.37 -17.35
C MET A 4 11.96 3.37 -16.27
N GLU A 5 10.72 3.85 -16.37
CA GLU A 5 10.17 4.78 -15.37
C GLU A 5 10.09 4.13 -14.00
N THR A 6 10.36 4.90 -12.95
CA THR A 6 10.28 4.41 -11.57
C THR A 6 9.12 5.08 -10.85
N ILE A 7 8.34 4.29 -10.13
CA ILE A 7 7.39 4.74 -9.12
C ILE A 7 8.07 4.51 -7.76
N ALA A 8 8.33 5.60 -7.04
CA ALA A 8 8.99 5.56 -5.75
C ALA A 8 7.97 5.62 -4.62
N ILE A 9 8.09 4.72 -3.65
CA ILE A 9 7.28 4.71 -2.43
C ILE A 9 8.23 4.85 -1.24
N ILE A 10 7.97 5.84 -0.40
CA ILE A 10 8.82 6.20 0.73
C ILE A 10 8.11 5.83 2.03
N GLY A 11 8.68 4.91 2.78
CA GLY A 11 8.15 4.32 4.01
C GLY A 11 7.58 2.92 3.79
N GLY A 12 8.18 1.93 4.46
CA GLY A 12 7.82 0.51 4.37
C GLY A 12 6.80 0.06 5.42
N GLY A 13 5.94 0.95 5.89
CA GLY A 13 4.82 0.63 6.77
C GLY A 13 3.66 -0.05 6.02
N ALA A 14 2.50 -0.21 6.69
CA ALA A 14 1.32 -0.85 6.12
C ALA A 14 0.85 -0.16 4.82
N SER A 15 0.75 1.18 4.85
CA SER A 15 0.31 1.97 3.70
C SER A 15 1.30 1.91 2.54
N GLY A 16 2.61 1.95 2.80
CA GLY A 16 3.63 1.87 1.76
C GLY A 16 3.72 0.49 1.11
N LEU A 17 3.67 -0.58 1.90
CA LEU A 17 3.62 -1.94 1.35
C LEU A 17 2.38 -2.15 0.49
N MET A 18 1.19 -1.73 0.97
CA MET A 18 -0.04 -1.84 0.20
C MET A 18 0.03 -0.98 -1.07
N ALA A 19 0.54 0.25 -0.98
CA ALA A 19 0.72 1.11 -2.15
C ALA A 19 1.64 0.50 -3.21
N ALA A 20 2.70 -0.19 -2.79
CA ALA A 20 3.61 -0.90 -3.70
C ALA A 20 2.91 -2.07 -4.42
N VAL A 21 2.11 -2.83 -3.68
CA VAL A 21 1.28 -3.92 -4.24
C VAL A 21 0.29 -3.35 -5.25
N GLU A 22 -0.49 -2.34 -4.88
CA GLU A 22 -1.51 -1.74 -5.75
C GLU A 22 -0.90 -1.09 -7.00
N ALA A 23 0.21 -0.36 -6.87
CA ALA A 23 0.91 0.23 -8.02
C ALA A 23 1.37 -0.86 -9.01
N SER A 24 1.93 -1.96 -8.50
CA SER A 24 2.39 -3.06 -9.33
C SER A 24 1.24 -3.81 -10.02
N LEU A 25 0.11 -4.00 -9.31
CA LEU A 25 -1.10 -4.58 -9.90
C LEU A 25 -1.67 -3.68 -11.01
N ALA A 26 -1.76 -2.38 -10.76
CA ALA A 26 -2.25 -1.41 -11.74
C ALA A 26 -1.38 -1.38 -13.00
N LEU A 27 -0.06 -1.43 -12.87
CA LEU A 27 0.87 -1.53 -14.00
C LEU A 27 0.63 -2.80 -14.82
N ARG A 28 0.49 -3.95 -14.17
CA ARG A 28 0.15 -5.22 -14.86
C ARG A 28 -1.14 -5.13 -15.65
N GLN A 29 -2.20 -4.58 -15.04
CA GLN A 29 -3.50 -4.42 -15.69
C GLN A 29 -3.45 -3.49 -16.89
N ALA A 30 -2.67 -2.40 -16.78
CA ALA A 30 -2.48 -1.45 -17.86
C ALA A 30 -1.53 -1.95 -18.97
N GLY A 31 -0.89 -3.12 -18.79
CA GLY A 31 0.18 -3.58 -19.69
C GLY A 31 1.37 -2.61 -19.72
N ALA A 32 1.52 -1.78 -18.70
CA ALA A 32 2.60 -0.80 -18.60
C ALA A 32 3.84 -1.40 -17.92
N VAL A 33 5.01 -0.94 -18.34
CA VAL A 33 6.29 -1.39 -17.77
C VAL A 33 6.92 -0.22 -17.02
N ALA A 34 6.91 -0.31 -15.69
CA ALA A 34 7.62 0.60 -14.81
C ALA A 34 8.20 -0.17 -13.62
N HIS A 35 9.23 0.41 -12.99
CA HIS A 35 9.87 -0.15 -11.81
C HIS A 35 9.20 0.43 -10.55
N VAL A 36 8.73 -0.43 -9.65
CA VAL A 36 8.20 0.00 -8.34
C VAL A 36 9.28 -0.22 -7.30
N ALA A 37 9.78 0.87 -6.71
CA ALA A 37 10.79 0.86 -5.66
C ALA A 37 10.21 1.36 -4.34
N LEU A 38 10.40 0.60 -3.27
CA LEU A 38 9.98 0.96 -1.91
C LEU A 38 11.21 1.19 -1.04
N PHE A 39 11.31 2.40 -0.47
CA PHE A 39 12.43 2.83 0.35
C PHE A 39 12.02 2.88 1.82
N GLU A 40 12.72 2.14 2.68
CA GLU A 40 12.50 2.09 4.13
C GLU A 40 13.73 2.62 4.87
N ALA A 41 13.48 3.44 5.90
CA ALA A 41 14.56 4.04 6.70
C ALA A 41 15.18 3.06 7.71
N ASP A 42 14.41 2.09 8.19
CA ASP A 42 14.91 1.06 9.11
C ASP A 42 15.80 0.08 8.33
N PRO A 43 17.05 -0.19 8.77
CA PRO A 43 17.96 -1.06 8.05
C PRO A 43 17.55 -2.54 8.08
N GLU A 44 16.77 -2.96 9.07
CA GLU A 44 16.49 -4.38 9.31
C GLU A 44 15.01 -4.73 9.18
N ARG A 45 14.09 -3.75 9.37
CA ARG A 45 12.68 -4.05 9.64
C ARG A 45 11.72 -3.23 8.79
N ILE A 46 11.29 -3.81 7.70
CA ILE A 46 10.11 -3.33 6.98
C ILE A 46 8.84 -3.73 7.75
N GLY A 47 7.83 -2.86 7.77
CA GLY A 47 6.51 -3.13 8.37
C GLY A 47 6.49 -3.12 9.90
N ARG A 48 7.47 -2.47 10.54
CA ARG A 48 7.56 -2.39 12.00
C ARG A 48 6.27 -1.86 12.67
N SER A 49 5.63 -0.88 12.06
CA SER A 49 4.38 -0.31 12.55
C SER A 49 3.25 -1.35 12.58
N ILE A 50 3.19 -2.27 11.63
CA ILE A 50 2.19 -3.35 11.60
C ILE A 50 2.31 -4.23 12.84
N LEU A 51 3.55 -4.61 13.18
CA LEU A 51 3.83 -5.49 14.31
C LEU A 51 3.45 -4.90 15.66
N ALA A 52 3.39 -3.56 15.78
CA ALA A 52 3.02 -2.87 17.01
C ALA A 52 1.50 -2.68 17.17
N THR A 53 0.71 -2.87 16.11
CA THR A 53 -0.74 -2.63 16.16
C THR A 53 -1.49 -3.76 16.84
N GLY A 54 -2.64 -3.43 17.46
CA GLY A 54 -3.54 -4.41 18.07
C GLY A 54 -2.87 -5.34 19.11
N ASN A 55 -1.92 -4.84 19.88
CA ASN A 55 -1.11 -5.62 20.83
C ASN A 55 -0.40 -6.81 20.14
N GLY A 56 0.18 -6.59 18.98
CA GLY A 56 0.86 -7.62 18.19
C GLY A 56 -0.06 -8.53 17.38
N ARG A 57 -1.37 -8.24 17.33
CA ARG A 57 -2.36 -9.00 16.58
C ARG A 57 -2.75 -8.37 15.24
N CYS A 58 -2.53 -7.08 15.07
CA CYS A 58 -2.93 -6.23 13.95
C CYS A 58 -4.45 -6.18 13.72
N ASN A 59 -5.12 -5.18 14.28
CA ASN A 59 -6.49 -4.85 13.87
C ASN A 59 -6.45 -4.26 12.46
N ILE A 60 -6.93 -5.01 11.47
CA ILE A 60 -6.79 -4.67 10.05
C ILE A 60 -7.86 -3.67 9.62
N SER A 61 -9.09 -3.86 10.10
CA SER A 61 -10.26 -3.11 9.65
C SER A 61 -11.41 -3.29 10.63
N ASN A 62 -12.58 -2.81 10.24
CA ASN A 62 -13.83 -3.03 10.95
C ASN A 62 -14.88 -3.59 9.97
N ALA A 63 -15.73 -4.51 10.42
CA ALA A 63 -16.81 -5.07 9.62
C ALA A 63 -17.83 -4.01 9.19
N CYS A 64 -18.01 -2.97 10.02
CA CYS A 64 -18.91 -1.86 9.77
C CYS A 64 -18.13 -0.57 9.55
N ILE A 65 -17.34 -0.50 8.47
CA ILE A 65 -16.66 0.75 8.10
C ILE A 65 -17.70 1.80 7.77
N SER A 66 -17.61 2.95 8.47
CA SER A 66 -18.40 4.12 8.19
C SER A 66 -17.51 5.35 8.13
N ALA A 67 -17.68 6.18 7.10
CA ALA A 67 -16.85 7.35 6.88
C ALA A 67 -16.99 8.43 7.96
N ASP A 68 -18.13 8.45 8.67
CA ASP A 68 -18.39 9.35 9.80
C ASP A 68 -17.53 9.05 11.03
N ALA A 69 -16.95 7.83 11.13
CA ALA A 69 -15.99 7.49 12.16
C ALA A 69 -14.59 8.12 11.94
N TYR A 70 -14.36 8.78 10.81
CA TYR A 70 -13.08 9.36 10.46
C TYR A 70 -13.09 10.90 10.52
N ARG A 71 -11.96 11.49 10.91
CA ARG A 71 -11.81 12.93 11.04
C ARG A 71 -12.09 13.70 9.73
N ASN A 72 -11.78 13.12 8.57
CA ASN A 72 -12.04 13.70 7.26
C ASN A 72 -12.99 12.80 6.47
N GLN A 73 -14.28 12.85 6.86
CA GLN A 73 -15.32 12.02 6.29
C GLN A 73 -15.37 12.10 4.76
N ALA A 74 -15.42 13.32 4.19
CA ALA A 74 -15.54 13.49 2.74
C ALA A 74 -14.38 12.87 1.96
N PHE A 75 -13.15 12.96 2.48
CA PHE A 75 -12.00 12.30 1.88
C PHE A 75 -12.12 10.77 1.95
N VAL A 76 -12.54 10.24 3.10
CA VAL A 76 -12.70 8.79 3.29
C VAL A 76 -13.81 8.23 2.40
N GLU A 77 -14.93 8.92 2.26
CA GLU A 77 -16.01 8.55 1.34
C GLU A 77 -15.51 8.47 -0.11
N GLN A 78 -14.77 9.48 -0.56
CA GLN A 78 -14.17 9.46 -1.89
C GLN A 78 -13.15 8.33 -2.07
N ALA A 79 -12.30 8.09 -1.08
CA ALA A 79 -11.31 7.02 -1.12
C ALA A 79 -11.96 5.64 -1.18
N LEU A 80 -12.97 5.38 -0.34
CA LEU A 80 -13.71 4.11 -0.34
C LEU A 80 -14.45 3.90 -1.66
N MET A 81 -15.11 4.92 -2.18
CA MET A 81 -15.79 4.87 -3.47
C MET A 81 -14.80 4.60 -4.62
N HIS A 82 -13.63 5.23 -4.59
CA HIS A 82 -12.59 5.01 -5.60
C HIS A 82 -12.07 3.57 -5.56
N LEU A 83 -11.76 3.05 -4.37
CA LEU A 83 -11.35 1.65 -4.17
C LEU A 83 -12.43 0.67 -4.65
N GLN A 84 -13.69 0.93 -4.33
CA GLN A 84 -14.81 0.11 -4.75
C GLN A 84 -14.94 0.07 -6.27
N ASN A 85 -14.84 1.23 -6.92
CA ASN A 85 -14.91 1.33 -8.38
C ASN A 85 -13.74 0.61 -9.06
N ALA A 86 -12.51 0.78 -8.54
CA ALA A 86 -11.33 0.10 -9.05
C ALA A 86 -11.47 -1.43 -8.91
N TYR A 87 -11.94 -1.91 -7.77
CA TYR A 87 -12.17 -3.32 -7.53
C TYR A 87 -13.23 -3.93 -8.47
N VAL A 88 -14.33 -3.20 -8.70
CA VAL A 88 -15.38 -3.61 -9.67
C VAL A 88 -14.85 -3.62 -11.09
N ALA A 89 -14.02 -2.65 -11.48
CA ALA A 89 -13.42 -2.61 -12.81
C ALA A 89 -12.46 -3.78 -13.03
N GLU A 90 -11.70 -4.16 -11.99
CA GLU A 90 -10.77 -5.28 -12.03
C GLU A 90 -11.46 -6.65 -12.17
N ARG A 91 -12.56 -6.87 -11.44
CA ARG A 91 -13.19 -8.19 -11.30
C ARG A 91 -14.56 -8.36 -11.97
N GLY A 92 -15.12 -7.28 -12.49
CA GLY A 92 -16.49 -7.25 -13.01
C GLY A 92 -17.56 -7.22 -11.93
N LYS A 93 -18.74 -6.74 -12.29
CA LYS A 93 -19.88 -6.52 -11.37
C LYS A 93 -20.36 -7.78 -10.63
N THR A 94 -20.04 -8.97 -11.12
CA THR A 94 -20.50 -10.25 -10.56
C THR A 94 -19.71 -10.70 -9.32
N SER A 95 -18.55 -10.12 -9.08
CA SER A 95 -17.67 -10.51 -7.97
C SER A 95 -17.97 -9.77 -6.65
N MET A 96 -18.73 -8.68 -6.68
CA MET A 96 -19.13 -8.00 -5.45
C MET A 96 -20.32 -8.74 -4.80
N ARG A 97 -20.01 -9.46 -3.77
CA ARG A 97 -20.99 -10.01 -2.83
C ARG A 97 -21.56 -8.88 -1.98
N THR A 98 -22.46 -8.07 -2.52
CA THR A 98 -23.12 -6.95 -1.85
C THR A 98 -22.33 -5.64 -1.80
N LEU A 99 -23.05 -4.52 -1.77
CA LEU A 99 -22.58 -3.15 -1.51
C LEU A 99 -21.87 -2.98 -0.12
N GLU A 100 -21.88 -4.03 0.69
CA GLU A 100 -21.32 -4.11 2.04
C GLU A 100 -19.89 -4.68 2.06
N ALA A 101 -19.36 -5.12 0.91
CA ALA A 101 -18.02 -5.70 0.87
C ALA A 101 -16.96 -4.61 1.19
N ASN A 102 -16.16 -4.88 2.20
CA ASN A 102 -15.02 -4.04 2.56
C ASN A 102 -13.88 -4.29 1.56
N PRO A 103 -13.57 -3.36 0.65
CA PRO A 103 -12.60 -3.59 -0.42
C PRO A 103 -11.19 -3.85 0.10
N VAL A 104 -10.86 -3.36 1.30
CA VAL A 104 -9.58 -3.63 1.95
C VAL A 104 -9.48 -5.11 2.33
N LEU A 105 -10.54 -5.68 2.90
CA LEU A 105 -10.55 -7.11 3.26
C LEU A 105 -10.50 -8.02 2.04
N GLU A 106 -11.23 -7.66 1.00
CA GLU A 106 -11.20 -8.41 -0.26
C GLU A 106 -9.78 -8.43 -0.85
N ARG A 107 -9.08 -7.29 -0.83
CA ARG A 107 -7.69 -7.24 -1.29
C ARG A 107 -6.77 -8.10 -0.43
N PHE A 108 -6.93 -8.09 0.88
CA PHE A 108 -6.17 -8.99 1.76
C PHE A 108 -6.51 -10.46 1.53
N ALA A 109 -7.77 -10.79 1.27
CA ALA A 109 -8.20 -12.15 0.94
C ALA A 109 -7.56 -12.64 -0.37
N ASP A 110 -7.43 -11.77 -1.37
CA ASP A 110 -6.74 -12.08 -2.63
C ASP A 110 -5.27 -12.42 -2.43
N MET A 111 -4.63 -11.78 -1.46
CA MET A 111 -3.27 -12.09 -1.06
C MET A 111 -3.17 -13.30 -0.11
N GLY A 112 -4.31 -13.98 0.18
CA GLY A 112 -4.36 -15.18 1.01
C GLY A 112 -4.52 -14.93 2.52
N LEU A 113 -4.82 -13.71 2.96
CA LEU A 113 -5.06 -13.43 4.35
C LEU A 113 -6.51 -13.76 4.75
N VAL A 114 -6.68 -14.74 5.62
CA VAL A 114 -7.97 -15.05 6.25
C VAL A 114 -8.15 -14.22 7.50
N THR A 115 -9.29 -13.56 7.62
CA THR A 115 -9.63 -12.71 8.77
C THR A 115 -10.76 -13.30 9.61
N ARG A 116 -10.87 -12.84 10.85
CA ARG A 116 -12.00 -13.11 11.75
C ARG A 116 -12.48 -11.83 12.38
N GLU A 117 -13.78 -11.77 12.65
CA GLU A 117 -14.39 -10.68 13.39
C GLU A 117 -14.35 -10.99 14.90
N GLU A 118 -14.09 -9.96 15.70
CA GLU A 118 -14.18 -9.92 17.14
C GLU A 118 -15.18 -8.85 17.59
N SER A 119 -15.28 -8.62 18.90
CA SER A 119 -16.22 -7.63 19.47
C SER A 119 -16.09 -6.26 18.79
N GLU A 120 -17.21 -5.55 18.64
CA GLU A 120 -17.31 -4.22 18.01
C GLU A 120 -16.90 -4.19 16.53
N GLY A 121 -17.05 -5.31 15.82
CA GLY A 121 -16.72 -5.42 14.40
C GLY A 121 -15.22 -5.39 14.08
N ARG A 122 -14.35 -5.48 15.07
CA ARG A 122 -12.90 -5.47 14.85
C ARG A 122 -12.44 -6.70 14.10
N LEU A 123 -11.63 -6.51 13.07
CA LEU A 123 -11.16 -7.57 12.19
C LEU A 123 -9.67 -7.83 12.39
N TYR A 124 -9.37 -9.07 12.71
CA TYR A 124 -8.01 -9.56 12.95
C TYR A 124 -7.65 -10.69 12.00
N PRO A 125 -6.35 -10.93 11.72
CA PRO A 125 -5.95 -12.13 11.01
C PRO A 125 -6.36 -13.38 11.78
N MET A 126 -6.79 -14.44 11.10
CA MET A 126 -7.20 -15.71 11.72
C MET A 126 -6.11 -16.28 12.64
N ALA A 127 -4.85 -16.14 12.26
CA ALA A 127 -3.70 -16.57 13.04
C ALA A 127 -3.49 -15.75 14.34
N ASN A 128 -4.22 -14.64 14.50
CA ASN A 128 -4.11 -13.74 15.65
C ASN A 128 -2.69 -13.18 15.89
N LYS A 129 -1.94 -12.98 14.82
CA LYS A 129 -0.56 -12.48 14.84
C LYS A 129 -0.37 -11.42 13.75
N ALA A 130 0.18 -10.27 14.13
CA ALA A 130 0.50 -9.19 13.20
C ALA A 130 1.53 -9.61 12.13
N THR A 131 2.39 -10.59 12.43
CA THR A 131 3.34 -11.16 11.47
C THR A 131 2.64 -11.73 10.24
N SER A 132 1.46 -12.35 10.40
CA SER A 132 0.71 -12.89 9.25
C SER A 132 0.31 -11.82 8.24
N VAL A 133 -0.04 -10.62 8.72
CA VAL A 133 -0.38 -9.48 7.86
C VAL A 133 0.88 -8.98 7.14
N LEU A 134 1.98 -8.85 7.87
CA LEU A 134 3.25 -8.42 7.30
C LEU A 134 3.77 -9.42 6.26
N ASP A 135 3.71 -10.71 6.55
CA ASP A 135 4.19 -11.76 5.65
C ASP A 135 3.41 -11.78 4.34
N VAL A 136 2.08 -11.63 4.40
CA VAL A 136 1.22 -11.55 3.21
C VAL A 136 1.58 -10.34 2.34
N LEU A 137 1.74 -9.15 2.94
CA LEU A 137 2.12 -7.95 2.20
C LEU A 137 3.52 -8.06 1.58
N ARG A 138 4.48 -8.63 2.30
CA ARG A 138 5.84 -8.83 1.79
C ARG A 138 5.87 -9.86 0.65
N SER A 139 5.14 -10.96 0.80
CA SER A 139 5.05 -11.98 -0.26
C SER A 139 4.42 -11.40 -1.51
N ALA A 140 3.30 -10.69 -1.39
CA ALA A 140 2.65 -10.04 -2.53
C ALA A 140 3.58 -9.02 -3.21
N ALA A 141 4.28 -8.19 -2.46
CA ALA A 141 5.24 -7.24 -3.01
C ALA A 141 6.39 -7.96 -3.76
N ALA A 142 6.92 -9.03 -3.19
CA ALA A 142 7.99 -9.82 -3.80
C ALA A 142 7.53 -10.52 -5.10
N GLU A 143 6.35 -11.14 -5.10
CA GLU A 143 5.75 -11.80 -6.27
C GLU A 143 5.45 -10.81 -7.42
N LEU A 144 5.17 -9.56 -7.06
CA LEU A 144 4.94 -8.47 -8.01
C LEU A 144 6.24 -7.79 -8.48
N GLY A 145 7.39 -8.18 -7.94
CA GLY A 145 8.68 -7.66 -8.34
C GLY A 145 8.98 -6.26 -7.79
N VAL A 146 8.40 -5.90 -6.65
CA VAL A 146 8.72 -4.64 -5.96
C VAL A 146 10.16 -4.69 -5.46
N ASP A 147 10.94 -3.66 -5.80
CA ASP A 147 12.30 -3.47 -5.29
C ASP A 147 12.26 -2.82 -3.91
N VAL A 148 12.46 -3.62 -2.87
CA VAL A 148 12.44 -3.17 -1.48
C VAL A 148 13.87 -2.85 -1.03
N GLN A 149 14.10 -1.57 -0.73
CA GLN A 149 15.40 -1.06 -0.27
C GLN A 149 15.29 -0.57 1.18
N THR A 150 15.97 -1.24 2.09
CA THR A 150 16.12 -0.83 3.51
C THR A 150 17.34 0.06 3.69
N ASP A 151 17.49 0.68 4.87
CA ASP A 151 18.55 1.67 5.17
C ASP A 151 18.53 2.88 4.21
N LYS A 152 17.34 3.21 3.69
CA LYS A 152 17.09 4.30 2.76
C LYS A 152 16.21 5.39 3.39
N ARG A 153 16.80 6.11 4.35
CA ARG A 153 16.13 7.25 4.98
C ARG A 153 16.05 8.43 4.01
N ALA A 154 14.87 8.71 3.47
CA ALA A 154 14.64 9.88 2.66
C ALA A 154 14.72 11.16 3.53
N LEU A 155 15.54 12.11 3.11
CA LEU A 155 15.69 13.42 3.78
C LEU A 155 14.90 14.51 3.05
N ARG A 156 14.78 14.39 1.72
CA ARG A 156 14.11 15.39 0.88
C ARG A 156 13.59 14.78 -0.38
N VAL A 157 12.42 15.24 -0.79
CA VAL A 157 11.79 14.93 -2.09
C VAL A 157 11.60 16.24 -2.83
N ASP A 158 12.28 16.42 -3.95
CA ASP A 158 12.13 17.56 -4.83
C ASP A 158 11.20 17.16 -5.99
N ALA A 159 10.04 17.81 -6.08
CA ALA A 159 9.10 17.59 -7.18
C ALA A 159 9.59 18.29 -8.47
N PRO A 160 9.22 17.77 -9.64
CA PRO A 160 9.47 18.48 -10.90
C PRO A 160 8.73 19.83 -10.94
N ALA A 161 9.22 20.76 -11.74
CA ALA A 161 8.53 22.04 -11.95
C ALA A 161 7.14 21.79 -12.54
N PRO A 162 6.11 22.56 -12.14
CA PRO A 162 4.78 22.43 -12.70
C PRO A 162 4.79 22.51 -14.23
N GLY A 163 4.24 21.50 -14.92
CA GLY A 163 4.18 21.43 -16.38
C GLY A 163 5.50 21.09 -17.07
N GLY A 164 6.59 20.83 -16.33
CA GLY A 164 7.89 20.42 -16.86
C GLY A 164 8.01 18.91 -17.08
N ALA A 165 8.76 18.50 -18.10
CA ALA A 165 9.18 17.11 -18.29
C ALA A 165 10.33 16.79 -17.32
N GLY A 166 10.03 16.67 -16.02
CA GLY A 166 11.00 16.35 -14.98
C GLY A 166 10.59 15.12 -14.17
N CYS A 167 11.49 14.69 -13.30
CA CYS A 167 11.24 13.60 -12.36
C CYS A 167 11.34 14.10 -10.91
N PHE A 168 10.79 13.32 -9.99
CA PHE A 168 11.03 13.49 -8.56
C PHE A 168 12.47 13.10 -8.25
N ASN A 169 13.14 13.90 -7.41
CA ASN A 169 14.47 13.60 -6.91
C ASN A 169 14.40 13.33 -5.41
N ILE A 170 14.68 12.09 -5.01
CA ILE A 170 14.62 11.66 -3.63
C ILE A 170 16.05 11.56 -3.10
N ARG A 171 16.39 12.40 -2.11
CA ARG A 171 17.72 12.43 -1.49
C ARG A 171 17.71 11.63 -0.20
N PHE A 172 18.62 10.69 -0.08
CA PHE A 172 18.75 9.83 1.10
C PHE A 172 19.90 10.28 2.04
N ALA A 173 19.84 9.78 3.28
CA ALA A 173 20.86 10.07 4.30
C ALA A 173 22.25 9.56 3.94
N ASP A 174 22.34 8.49 3.19
CA ASP A 174 23.57 7.91 2.63
C ASP A 174 24.15 8.70 1.44
N LYS A 175 23.60 9.89 1.16
CA LYS A 175 23.95 10.80 0.05
C LYS A 175 23.59 10.30 -1.35
N THR A 176 22.95 9.14 -1.48
CA THR A 176 22.43 8.68 -2.78
C THR A 176 21.18 9.47 -3.18
N ILE A 177 20.86 9.42 -4.48
CA ILE A 177 19.68 10.06 -5.06
C ILE A 177 18.96 9.03 -5.92
N ALA A 178 17.65 8.90 -5.73
CA ALA A 178 16.77 8.19 -6.66
C ALA A 178 15.97 9.17 -7.50
N HIS A 179 15.71 8.77 -8.74
CA HIS A 179 14.88 9.52 -9.70
C HIS A 179 13.61 8.72 -9.98
N ALA A 180 12.45 9.36 -9.91
CA ALA A 180 11.17 8.70 -10.11
C ALA A 180 10.20 9.55 -10.93
N ALA A 181 9.40 8.91 -11.79
CA ALA A 181 8.32 9.55 -12.52
C ALA A 181 7.15 9.93 -11.59
N ALA A 182 6.93 9.13 -10.54
CA ALA A 182 5.96 9.38 -9.48
C ALA A 182 6.57 9.06 -8.11
N ALA A 183 6.16 9.79 -7.07
CA ALA A 183 6.57 9.54 -5.70
C ALA A 183 5.37 9.59 -4.75
N LEU A 184 5.28 8.61 -3.85
CA LEU A 184 4.30 8.53 -2.78
C LEU A 184 5.03 8.52 -1.44
N MET A 185 4.59 9.39 -0.52
CA MET A 185 5.10 9.41 0.85
C MET A 185 4.07 8.74 1.75
N SER A 186 4.50 7.65 2.39
CA SER A 186 3.74 6.85 3.32
C SER A 186 4.35 7.03 4.70
N GLY A 187 3.74 7.85 5.53
CA GLY A 187 4.19 8.14 6.90
C GLY A 187 3.23 7.64 7.95
#